data_53adeba435d8ae371308f03a6178ba1e
#
_entry.id   53adeba435d8ae371308f03a6178ba1e
#
_cell.length_a   1.000
_cell.length_b   1.000
_cell.length_c   1.000
_cell.angle_alpha   90.00
_cell.angle_beta   90.00
_cell.angle_gamma   90.00
#
_symmetry.space_group_name_H-M   'P 1'
#
loop_
_entity.id
_entity.type
_entity.pdbx_description
1 polymer ?
#
loop_
_entity_poly.entity_id
_entity_poly.type
_entity_poly.pdbx_seq_one_letter_code
_entity_poly.pdbx_strand_id
1 'polypeptide(L)'
;MQASAQWIAEAVSGRLVGNDVPITGPVVTDSREAQVGSLYVARRGESADGHAFVSGAVTRGAVAVIVEHEVDEAVAQIVVEDSTEALGALARAHVEKLRSSGDLDVIAMTGSVGKTTTKDLLLQIMSEDGPTVAPKLSFNNEVGLPLTALLADESTRHLVLEMGASG
;
A
#
# COMPACT_ATOMS: atom_id res chain seq x y z
N MET A 1 -2.58 7.81 2.16
CA MET A 1 -1.18 7.97 2.66
C MET A 1 -0.70 9.37 2.28
N GLN A 2 0.14 10.03 3.12
CA GLN A 2 0.80 11.29 2.77
C GLN A 2 2.31 11.11 2.91
N ALA A 3 3.02 11.22 1.78
CA ALA A 3 4.47 11.05 1.72
C ALA A 3 5.03 11.75 0.47
N SER A 4 6.35 12.02 0.43
CA SER A 4 7.02 12.44 -0.79
C SER A 4 7.55 11.22 -1.57
N ALA A 5 7.75 11.37 -2.88
CA ALA A 5 8.33 10.31 -3.71
C ALA A 5 9.75 9.95 -3.23
N GLN A 6 10.52 10.93 -2.74
CA GLN A 6 11.85 10.71 -2.18
C GLN A 6 11.80 9.83 -0.92
N TRP A 7 10.88 10.15 0.02
CA TRP A 7 10.71 9.33 1.22
C TRP A 7 10.31 7.89 0.88
N ILE A 8 9.44 7.71 -0.13
CA ILE A 8 9.05 6.37 -0.58
C ILE A 8 10.25 5.63 -1.17
N ALA A 9 11.04 6.29 -2.03
CA ALA A 9 12.23 5.69 -2.62
C ALA A 9 13.21 5.20 -1.53
N GLU A 10 13.43 6.00 -0.49
CA GLU A 10 14.26 5.62 0.66
C GLU A 10 13.66 4.43 1.43
N ALA A 11 12.35 4.46 1.70
CA ALA A 11 11.65 3.41 2.45
C ALA A 11 11.69 2.04 1.74
N VAL A 12 11.70 2.03 0.40
CA VAL A 12 11.72 0.79 -0.40
C VAL A 12 13.12 0.46 -0.94
N SER A 13 14.16 1.19 -0.53
CA SER A 13 15.54 1.06 -1.06
C SER A 13 15.60 1.19 -2.58
N GLY A 14 14.71 2.01 -3.15
CA GLY A 14 14.62 2.29 -4.57
C GLY A 14 15.35 3.57 -4.98
N ARG A 15 15.45 3.80 -6.28
CA ARG A 15 16.04 5.00 -6.87
C ARG A 15 14.94 5.89 -7.45
N LEU A 16 14.86 7.14 -6.99
CA LEU A 16 13.95 8.12 -7.57
C LEU A 16 14.50 8.63 -8.91
N VAL A 17 13.65 8.60 -9.94
CA VAL A 17 13.86 9.19 -11.25
C VAL A 17 12.78 10.24 -11.48
N GLY A 18 13.18 11.46 -11.79
CA GLY A 18 12.29 12.63 -11.91
C GLY A 18 12.26 13.48 -10.66
N ASN A 19 11.20 14.26 -10.49
CA ASN A 19 11.07 15.19 -9.38
C ASN A 19 10.51 14.52 -8.12
N ASP A 20 10.88 15.04 -6.96
CA ASP A 20 10.20 14.72 -5.72
C ASP A 20 8.81 15.37 -5.71
N VAL A 21 7.78 14.54 -5.70
CA VAL A 21 6.37 14.96 -5.74
C VAL A 21 5.63 14.45 -4.51
N PRO A 22 4.62 15.20 -4.00
CA PRO A 22 3.79 14.71 -2.92
C PRO A 22 2.78 13.67 -3.42
N ILE A 23 2.71 12.54 -2.72
CA ILE A 23 1.67 11.54 -2.88
C ILE A 23 0.60 11.84 -1.82
N THR A 24 -0.61 12.18 -2.27
CA THR A 24 -1.74 12.57 -1.41
C THR A 24 -2.94 11.65 -1.59
N GLY A 25 -2.91 10.81 -2.62
CA GLY A 25 -3.93 9.84 -2.94
C GLY A 25 -3.59 8.43 -2.42
N PRO A 26 -4.38 7.43 -2.84
CA PRO A 26 -4.16 6.04 -2.47
C PRO A 26 -2.94 5.42 -3.17
N VAL A 27 -2.42 4.35 -2.57
CA VAL A 27 -1.52 3.42 -3.23
C VAL A 27 -2.36 2.34 -3.90
N VAL A 28 -2.14 2.12 -5.18
CA VAL A 28 -2.93 1.19 -5.99
C VAL A 28 -2.04 0.29 -6.85
N THR A 29 -2.47 -0.94 -7.08
CA THR A 29 -1.83 -1.91 -7.98
C THR A 29 -2.65 -2.18 -9.24
N ASP A 30 -3.88 -1.69 -9.29
CA ASP A 30 -4.72 -1.68 -10.48
C ASP A 30 -4.76 -0.25 -11.04
N SER A 31 -4.31 -0.06 -12.29
CA SER A 31 -4.28 1.24 -12.95
C SER A 31 -5.66 1.88 -13.09
N ARG A 32 -6.74 1.08 -13.07
CA ARG A 32 -8.12 1.54 -13.15
C ARG A 32 -8.59 2.24 -11.88
N GLU A 33 -7.96 1.92 -10.74
CA GLU A 33 -8.23 2.52 -9.42
C GLU A 33 -7.41 3.79 -9.15
N ALA A 34 -6.46 4.11 -10.05
CA ALA A 34 -5.67 5.33 -9.93
C ALA A 34 -6.57 6.58 -10.00
N GLN A 35 -6.24 7.55 -9.17
CA GLN A 35 -6.89 8.85 -9.09
C GLN A 35 -5.86 9.93 -8.78
N VAL A 36 -6.29 11.19 -8.75
CA VAL A 36 -5.38 12.33 -8.52
C VAL A 36 -4.58 12.14 -7.22
N GLY A 37 -3.26 12.25 -7.33
CA GLY A 37 -2.34 12.11 -6.21
C GLY A 37 -1.94 10.66 -5.87
N SER A 38 -2.42 9.64 -6.61
CA SER A 38 -2.11 8.23 -6.37
C SER A 38 -0.63 7.91 -6.61
N LEU A 39 -0.16 6.89 -5.87
CA LEU A 39 1.01 6.09 -6.21
C LEU A 39 0.55 4.80 -6.89
N TYR A 40 0.98 4.56 -8.11
CA TYR A 40 0.72 3.30 -8.79
C TYR A 40 1.91 2.35 -8.67
N VAL A 41 1.68 1.11 -8.26
CA VAL A 41 2.70 0.06 -8.16
C VAL A 41 2.55 -0.89 -9.34
N ALA A 42 3.48 -0.82 -10.29
CA ALA A 42 3.50 -1.64 -11.49
C ALA A 42 4.09 -3.02 -11.17
N ARG A 43 3.21 -3.97 -10.82
CA ARG A 43 3.62 -5.33 -10.46
C ARG A 43 3.61 -6.26 -11.67
N ARG A 44 4.52 -7.21 -11.68
CA ARG A 44 4.43 -8.36 -12.58
C ARG A 44 3.51 -9.40 -11.97
N GLY A 45 2.32 -9.54 -12.53
CA GLY A 45 1.38 -10.58 -12.16
C GLY A 45 1.56 -11.84 -13.03
N GLU A 46 0.89 -12.92 -12.64
CA GLU A 46 0.92 -14.18 -13.42
C GLU A 46 0.36 -14.02 -14.85
N SER A 47 -0.60 -13.13 -15.06
CA SER A 47 -1.30 -12.95 -16.33
C SER A 47 -1.01 -11.64 -17.05
N ALA A 48 -0.43 -10.66 -16.38
CA ALA A 48 -0.14 -9.36 -16.98
C ALA A 48 1.02 -8.65 -16.28
N ASP A 49 1.79 -7.89 -17.05
CA ASP A 49 2.84 -6.98 -16.54
C ASP A 49 2.22 -5.60 -16.30
N GLY A 50 2.24 -5.15 -15.04
CA GLY A 50 1.72 -3.86 -14.62
C GLY A 50 2.39 -2.66 -15.28
N HIS A 51 3.64 -2.82 -15.77
CA HIS A 51 4.37 -1.76 -16.46
C HIS A 51 3.64 -1.30 -17.74
N ALA A 52 2.93 -2.21 -18.42
CA ALA A 52 2.13 -1.88 -19.60
C ALA A 52 0.94 -0.92 -19.29
N PHE A 53 0.57 -0.76 -18.02
CA PHE A 53 -0.57 0.06 -17.61
C PHE A 53 -0.18 1.37 -16.93
N VAL A 54 1.12 1.70 -16.88
CA VAL A 54 1.62 2.95 -16.27
C VAL A 54 0.98 4.17 -16.92
N SER A 55 0.95 4.24 -18.25
CA SER A 55 0.32 5.35 -18.97
C SER A 55 -1.15 5.54 -18.60
N GLY A 56 -1.88 4.43 -18.44
CA GLY A 56 -3.27 4.45 -17.98
C GLY A 56 -3.44 4.96 -16.55
N ALA A 57 -2.52 4.63 -15.64
CA ALA A 57 -2.53 5.13 -14.28
C ALA A 57 -2.21 6.64 -14.22
N VAL A 58 -1.21 7.07 -14.98
CA VAL A 58 -0.82 8.50 -15.09
C VAL A 58 -1.99 9.33 -15.65
N THR A 59 -2.64 8.85 -16.71
CA THR A 59 -3.82 9.52 -17.29
C THR A 59 -4.95 9.71 -16.27
N ARG A 60 -5.07 8.79 -15.29
CA ARG A 60 -6.06 8.88 -14.21
C ARG A 60 -5.60 9.70 -13.00
N GLY A 61 -4.38 10.20 -13.02
CA GLY A 61 -3.86 11.11 -12.01
C GLY A 61 -2.85 10.52 -11.04
N ALA A 62 -2.25 9.35 -11.34
CA ALA A 62 -1.08 8.90 -10.60
C ALA A 62 0.06 9.91 -10.78
N VAL A 63 0.63 10.37 -9.67
CA VAL A 63 1.71 11.36 -9.64
C VAL A 63 3.09 10.73 -9.50
N ALA A 64 3.13 9.48 -9.04
CA ALA A 64 4.33 8.69 -8.95
C ALA A 64 4.03 7.20 -9.24
N VAL A 65 5.05 6.47 -9.66
CA VAL A 65 4.96 5.03 -9.94
C VAL A 65 6.13 4.28 -9.30
N ILE A 66 5.87 3.08 -8.77
CA ILE A 66 6.92 2.10 -8.44
C ILE A 66 7.02 1.15 -9.62
N VAL A 67 8.23 1.00 -10.17
CA VAL A 67 8.52 0.20 -11.37
C VAL A 67 9.81 -0.60 -11.17
N GLU A 68 9.97 -1.71 -11.90
CA GLU A 68 11.20 -2.52 -11.88
C GLU A 68 12.22 -2.09 -12.94
N HIS A 69 11.81 -1.27 -13.88
CA HIS A 69 12.66 -0.60 -14.87
C HIS A 69 12.03 0.74 -15.26
N GLU A 70 12.85 1.67 -15.72
CA GLU A 70 12.36 2.95 -16.19
C GLU A 70 11.39 2.78 -17.36
N VAL A 71 10.33 3.57 -17.34
CA VAL A 71 9.32 3.62 -18.42
C VAL A 71 9.33 5.00 -19.07
N ASP A 72 8.93 5.07 -20.34
CA ASP A 72 8.88 6.32 -21.11
C ASP A 72 7.57 7.09 -20.79
N GLU A 73 7.47 7.56 -19.55
CA GLU A 73 6.36 8.38 -19.06
C GLU A 73 6.87 9.54 -18.20
N ALA A 74 6.27 10.71 -18.41
CA ALA A 74 6.63 11.95 -17.69
C ALA A 74 6.02 11.97 -16.28
N VAL A 75 6.47 11.05 -15.41
CA VAL A 75 5.99 10.86 -14.04
C VAL A 75 7.17 10.57 -13.12
N ALA A 76 7.06 10.88 -11.84
CA ALA A 76 8.06 10.46 -10.86
C ALA A 76 8.10 8.92 -10.78
N GLN A 77 9.27 8.33 -10.98
CA GLN A 77 9.45 6.88 -10.99
C GLN A 77 10.36 6.46 -9.85
N ILE A 78 9.92 5.48 -9.08
CA ILE A 78 10.71 4.84 -8.04
C ILE A 78 11.10 3.46 -8.58
N VAL A 79 12.35 3.34 -8.99
CA VAL A 79 12.87 2.12 -9.61
C VAL A 79 13.39 1.19 -8.51
N VAL A 80 12.87 -0.03 -8.47
CA VAL A 80 13.15 -1.06 -7.48
C VAL A 80 13.50 -2.39 -8.15
N GLU A 81 14.04 -3.34 -7.40
CA GLU A 81 14.34 -4.68 -7.93
C GLU A 81 13.06 -5.53 -8.06
N ASP A 82 12.20 -5.50 -7.06
CA ASP A 82 10.92 -6.22 -7.01
C ASP A 82 9.83 -5.29 -6.48
N SER A 83 8.81 -5.06 -7.28
CA SER A 83 7.70 -4.14 -6.96
C SER A 83 6.75 -4.70 -5.91
N THR A 84 6.68 -6.03 -5.73
CA THR A 84 5.87 -6.67 -4.69
C THR A 84 6.57 -6.56 -3.33
N GLU A 85 7.88 -6.82 -3.29
CA GLU A 85 8.69 -6.61 -2.08
C GLU A 85 8.69 -5.14 -1.66
N ALA A 86 8.82 -4.22 -2.63
CA ALA A 86 8.76 -2.78 -2.40
C ALA A 86 7.41 -2.35 -1.79
N LEU A 87 6.30 -2.92 -2.24
CA LEU A 87 4.97 -2.65 -1.67
C LEU A 87 4.91 -3.07 -0.19
N GLY A 88 5.48 -4.23 0.15
CA GLY A 88 5.58 -4.71 1.53
C GLY A 88 6.46 -3.82 2.41
N ALA A 89 7.64 -3.41 1.89
CA ALA A 89 8.56 -2.51 2.56
C ALA A 89 7.93 -1.13 2.81
N LEU A 90 7.22 -0.59 1.83
CA LEU A 90 6.48 0.67 1.95
C LEU A 90 5.43 0.59 3.06
N ALA A 91 4.63 -0.47 3.08
CA ALA A 91 3.61 -0.67 4.11
C ALA A 91 4.21 -0.74 5.51
N ARG A 92 5.34 -1.45 5.67
CA ARG A 92 6.08 -1.52 6.93
C ARG A 92 6.53 -0.14 7.37
N ALA A 93 7.25 0.60 6.52
CA ALA A 93 7.76 1.93 6.83
C ALA A 93 6.62 2.91 7.17
N HIS A 94 5.49 2.82 6.47
CA HIS A 94 4.31 3.64 6.74
C HIS A 94 3.72 3.35 8.13
N VAL A 95 3.52 2.09 8.48
CA VAL A 95 3.01 1.69 9.81
C VAL A 95 3.99 2.09 10.91
N GLU A 96 5.29 1.91 10.72
CA GLU A 96 6.31 2.34 11.68
C GLU A 96 6.29 3.86 11.90
N LYS A 97 6.12 4.64 10.83
CA LYS A 97 5.97 6.10 10.90
C LYS A 97 4.74 6.48 11.71
N LEU A 98 3.57 5.87 11.45
CA LEU A 98 2.33 6.15 12.19
C LEU A 98 2.45 5.77 13.67
N ARG A 99 3.06 4.63 13.99
CA ARG A 99 3.27 4.19 15.38
C ARG A 99 4.24 5.08 16.14
N SER A 100 5.24 5.63 15.47
CA SER A 100 6.22 6.53 16.13
C SER A 100 5.69 7.94 16.36
N SER A 101 4.64 8.35 15.64
CA SER A 101 4.05 9.69 15.73
C SER A 101 2.70 9.74 16.44
N GLY A 102 2.08 8.58 16.76
CA GLY A 102 0.73 8.50 17.32
C GLY A 102 0.46 7.20 18.08
N ASP A 103 -0.81 7.00 18.41
CA ASP A 103 -1.31 5.87 19.22
C ASP A 103 -1.92 4.77 18.32
N LEU A 104 -1.25 4.40 17.23
CA LEU A 104 -1.73 3.34 16.35
C LEU A 104 -1.52 1.96 16.98
N ASP A 105 -2.62 1.28 17.29
CA ASP A 105 -2.64 -0.13 17.66
C ASP A 105 -2.70 -1.02 16.41
N VAL A 106 -1.78 -1.97 16.30
CA VAL A 106 -1.77 -2.95 15.20
C VAL A 106 -2.13 -4.32 15.74
N ILE A 107 -3.23 -4.88 15.21
CA ILE A 107 -3.76 -6.18 15.58
C ILE A 107 -3.62 -7.09 14.36
N ALA A 108 -2.74 -8.08 14.43
CA ALA A 108 -2.56 -9.05 13.36
C ALA A 108 -3.12 -10.42 13.79
N MET A 109 -3.85 -11.07 12.88
CA MET A 109 -4.37 -12.40 13.12
C MET A 109 -3.94 -13.37 12.03
N THR A 110 -3.68 -14.60 12.42
CA THR A 110 -3.46 -15.73 11.52
C THR A 110 -4.25 -16.93 11.98
N GLY A 111 -4.38 -17.93 11.15
CA GLY A 111 -5.09 -19.17 11.48
C GLY A 111 -5.64 -19.85 10.22
N SER A 112 -5.98 -21.11 10.32
CA SER A 112 -6.54 -21.90 9.21
C SER A 112 -8.05 -21.67 9.03
N VAL A 113 -8.78 -21.35 10.11
CA VAL A 113 -10.25 -21.19 10.11
C VAL A 113 -10.64 -19.99 10.98
N GLY A 114 -11.74 -19.32 10.65
CA GLY A 114 -12.36 -18.29 11.48
C GLY A 114 -11.75 -16.89 11.37
N LYS A 115 -10.71 -16.68 10.58
CA LYS A 115 -10.06 -15.36 10.43
C LYS A 115 -11.03 -14.25 10.03
N THR A 116 -11.84 -14.47 9.00
CA THR A 116 -12.78 -13.46 8.51
C THR A 116 -13.83 -13.10 9.55
N THR A 117 -14.41 -14.11 10.24
CA THR A 117 -15.38 -13.87 11.33
C THR A 117 -14.73 -13.09 12.48
N THR A 118 -13.52 -13.47 12.89
CA THR A 118 -12.79 -12.79 13.95
C THR A 118 -12.46 -11.35 13.55
N LYS A 119 -12.05 -11.12 12.31
CA LYS A 119 -11.80 -9.79 11.75
C LYS A 119 -13.05 -8.91 11.81
N ASP A 120 -14.22 -9.44 11.40
CA ASP A 120 -15.47 -8.69 11.40
C ASP A 120 -15.92 -8.32 12.82
N LEU A 121 -15.74 -9.22 13.78
CA LEU A 121 -15.99 -8.93 15.21
C LEU A 121 -15.02 -7.90 15.76
N LEU A 122 -13.72 -8.02 15.46
CA LEU A 122 -12.72 -7.04 15.88
C LEU A 122 -13.01 -5.67 15.29
N LEU A 123 -13.38 -5.59 14.01
CA LEU A 123 -13.75 -4.34 13.36
C LEU A 123 -14.89 -3.65 14.10
N GLN A 124 -15.93 -4.41 14.48
CA GLN A 124 -17.07 -3.84 15.24
C GLN A 124 -16.63 -3.32 16.61
N ILE A 125 -15.90 -4.13 17.37
CA ILE A 125 -15.47 -3.78 18.74
C ILE A 125 -14.51 -2.57 18.71
N MET A 126 -13.50 -2.60 17.83
CA MET A 126 -12.48 -1.56 17.76
C MET A 126 -13.04 -0.24 17.22
N SER A 127 -14.06 -0.30 16.33
CA SER A 127 -14.72 0.90 15.82
C SER A 127 -15.51 1.68 16.88
N GLU A 128 -15.88 1.06 18.00
CA GLU A 128 -16.46 1.74 19.15
C GLU A 128 -15.44 2.58 19.94
N ASP A 129 -14.16 2.15 19.91
CA ASP A 129 -13.06 2.84 20.59
C ASP A 129 -12.40 3.93 19.71
N GLY A 130 -12.40 3.77 18.39
CA GLY A 130 -11.80 4.75 17.49
C GLY A 130 -11.78 4.36 16.01
N PRO A 131 -11.28 5.26 15.15
CA PRO A 131 -11.18 5.01 13.73
C PRO A 131 -10.35 3.75 13.44
N THR A 132 -10.97 2.76 12.78
CA THR A 132 -10.40 1.43 12.58
C THR A 132 -10.29 1.11 11.09
N VAL A 133 -9.11 0.65 10.68
CA VAL A 133 -8.84 0.12 9.34
C VAL A 133 -8.76 -1.41 9.41
N ALA A 134 -9.50 -2.10 8.54
CA ALA A 134 -9.46 -3.54 8.39
C ALA A 134 -9.62 -3.94 6.92
N PRO A 135 -9.19 -5.16 6.51
CA PRO A 135 -9.37 -5.63 5.14
C PRO A 135 -10.85 -5.74 4.78
N LYS A 136 -11.24 -5.22 3.62
CA LYS A 136 -12.63 -5.31 3.12
C LYS A 136 -13.04 -6.74 2.73
N LEU A 137 -12.08 -7.54 2.31
CA LEU A 137 -12.22 -8.94 1.92
C LEU A 137 -11.07 -9.73 2.59
N SER A 138 -10.94 -11.01 2.28
CA SER A 138 -9.79 -11.83 2.75
C SER A 138 -8.49 -11.47 2.01
N PHE A 139 -8.11 -10.17 2.06
CA PHE A 139 -6.85 -9.66 1.50
C PHE A 139 -5.70 -10.00 2.47
N ASN A 140 -5.29 -11.26 2.45
CA ASN A 140 -4.28 -11.82 3.36
C ASN A 140 -3.00 -12.30 2.63
N ASN A 141 -2.85 -11.90 1.36
CA ASN A 141 -1.69 -12.22 0.53
C ASN A 141 -0.66 -11.07 0.52
N GLU A 142 0.44 -11.29 -0.18
CA GLU A 142 1.57 -10.35 -0.34
C GLU A 142 1.22 -8.99 -0.95
N VAL A 143 0.00 -8.81 -1.44
CA VAL A 143 -0.52 -7.56 -2.01
C VAL A 143 -1.61 -6.95 -1.13
N GLY A 144 -2.59 -7.74 -0.75
CA GLY A 144 -3.75 -7.26 -0.02
C GLY A 144 -3.43 -6.77 1.38
N LEU A 145 -2.53 -7.47 2.08
CA LEU A 145 -2.09 -7.07 3.41
C LEU A 145 -1.36 -5.70 3.38
N PRO A 146 -0.33 -5.47 2.53
CA PRO A 146 0.29 -4.16 2.40
C PRO A 146 -0.69 -3.06 2.01
N LEU A 147 -1.57 -3.30 1.03
CA LEU A 147 -2.55 -2.30 0.60
C LEU A 147 -3.50 -1.93 1.73
N THR A 148 -3.92 -2.90 2.56
CA THR A 148 -4.74 -2.63 3.74
C THR A 148 -3.98 -1.75 4.74
N ALA A 149 -2.72 -2.06 5.04
CA ALA A 149 -1.89 -1.28 5.95
C ALA A 149 -1.69 0.17 5.46
N LEU A 150 -1.57 0.37 4.15
CA LEU A 150 -1.40 1.69 3.52
C LEU A 150 -2.69 2.54 3.50
N LEU A 151 -3.85 1.96 3.86
CA LEU A 151 -5.09 2.73 4.09
C LEU A 151 -5.08 3.49 5.42
N ALA A 152 -4.28 3.05 6.40
CA ALA A 152 -4.15 3.74 7.68
C ALA A 152 -3.55 5.14 7.49
N ASP A 153 -3.97 6.08 8.31
CA ASP A 153 -3.46 7.45 8.36
C ASP A 153 -3.33 7.94 9.81
N GLU A 154 -2.98 9.21 9.98
CA GLU A 154 -2.76 9.83 11.30
C GLU A 154 -4.01 9.83 12.20
N SER A 155 -5.20 9.68 11.62
CA SER A 155 -6.47 9.57 12.37
C SER A 155 -6.78 8.13 12.79
N THR A 156 -6.09 7.14 12.22
CA THR A 156 -6.35 5.71 12.48
C THR A 156 -5.84 5.33 13.85
N ARG A 157 -6.75 4.81 14.69
CA ARG A 157 -6.40 4.28 16.01
C ARG A 157 -6.11 2.79 15.99
N HIS A 158 -6.86 2.03 15.21
CA HIS A 158 -6.70 0.58 15.13
C HIS A 158 -6.51 0.11 13.69
N LEU A 159 -5.46 -0.68 13.46
CA LEU A 159 -5.19 -1.35 12.19
C LEU A 159 -5.30 -2.86 12.40
N VAL A 160 -6.33 -3.47 11.83
CA VAL A 160 -6.56 -4.91 11.87
C VAL A 160 -6.03 -5.53 10.59
N LEU A 161 -5.14 -6.51 10.70
CA LEU A 161 -4.51 -7.20 9.58
C LEU A 161 -4.83 -8.70 9.62
N GLU A 162 -5.22 -9.25 8.49
CA GLU A 162 -5.38 -10.69 8.30
C GLU A 162 -4.17 -11.25 7.56
N MET A 163 -3.41 -12.13 8.20
CA MET A 163 -2.23 -12.76 7.62
C MET A 163 -2.59 -14.12 7.04
N GLY A 164 -2.11 -14.42 5.83
CA GLY A 164 -2.26 -15.73 5.20
C GLY A 164 -1.61 -16.83 6.06
N ALA A 165 -2.22 -18.01 6.08
CA ALA A 165 -1.67 -19.18 6.76
C ALA A 165 -0.72 -20.00 5.87
N SER A 166 -0.35 -19.50 4.70
CA SER A 166 0.61 -20.12 3.80
C SER A 166 2.04 -19.82 4.28
N GLY A 167 2.64 -20.80 4.94
CA GLY A 167 4.07 -20.89 5.17
C GLY A 167 4.78 -21.33 3.90
#